data_0d4ebbb3dfccf2836942a8ec6245a9e5
#
_entry.id   0d4ebbb3dfccf2836942a8ec6245a9e5
#
_cell.length_a   1.000
_cell.length_b   1.000
_cell.length_c   1.000
_cell.angle_alpha   90.00
_cell.angle_beta   90.00
_cell.angle_gamma   90.00
#
_symmetry.space_group_name_H-M   'P 1'
#
loop_
_entity.id
_entity.type
_entity.pdbx_description
1 polymer ?
#
loop_
_entity_poly.entity_id
_entity_poly.type
_entity_poly.pdbx_seq_one_letter_code
_entity_poly.pdbx_strand_id
1 'polypeptide(L)'
;MELDGRRELLDRLEQYYDMVPRAGARIEDFGPLTLFVREGQGWPFYARPAHGWSGAVSADDVTRVRVRQRELGIPESFEWVAETTPSLRDAAEATGLVVHEHPLMVLGPEAPTRAVAEVAEGVVLRTLGPGDPVLPSALALPHLAFAEPGTRIGPAGVPELDEAVRGHAGDGSVDRTAARILSGLTCVAAAVEDGRALCAGQHQPVGTVSEIVGVGTLPAARRRGLALAVTAVLVADARSRGVETVFLSAGDEDVARIYARLGFRRVATALIAEPAE
;
A
#
# COMPACT_ATOMS: atom_id res chain seq x y z
N MET A 1 9.42 -20.23 11.94
CA MET A 1 9.92 -18.92 12.44
C MET A 1 9.68 -18.93 13.93
N GLU A 2 10.75 -18.92 14.71
CA GLU A 2 10.68 -18.90 16.17
C GLU A 2 9.96 -17.64 16.66
N LEU A 3 9.36 -17.67 17.85
CA LEU A 3 8.56 -16.55 18.40
C LEU A 3 9.36 -15.23 18.44
N ASP A 4 10.65 -15.29 18.81
CA ASP A 4 11.52 -14.12 18.84
C ASP A 4 11.74 -13.52 17.44
N GLY A 5 11.99 -14.32 16.43
CA GLY A 5 12.17 -13.83 15.05
C GLY A 5 10.89 -13.23 14.45
N ARG A 6 9.69 -13.67 14.90
CA ARG A 6 8.43 -13.05 14.48
C ARG A 6 8.26 -11.68 15.14
N ARG A 7 8.59 -11.55 16.41
CA ARG A 7 8.50 -10.28 17.14
C ARG A 7 9.42 -9.24 16.55
N GLU A 8 10.68 -9.57 16.31
CA GLU A 8 11.65 -8.67 15.67
C GLU A 8 11.19 -8.23 14.27
N LEU A 9 10.56 -9.14 13.51
CA LEU A 9 10.00 -8.79 12.21
C LEU A 9 8.86 -7.77 12.34
N LEU A 10 7.91 -7.98 13.26
CA LEU A 10 6.79 -7.07 13.44
C LEU A 10 7.26 -5.70 13.96
N ASP A 11 8.21 -5.65 14.89
CA ASP A 11 8.82 -4.39 15.36
C ASP A 11 9.46 -3.61 14.21
N ARG A 12 10.13 -4.30 13.27
CA ARG A 12 10.71 -3.70 12.06
C ARG A 12 9.64 -3.14 11.12
N LEU A 13 8.50 -3.83 10.96
CA LEU A 13 7.38 -3.34 10.15
C LEU A 13 6.71 -2.13 10.81
N GLU A 14 6.53 -2.12 12.12
CA GLU A 14 5.99 -0.97 12.85
C GLU A 14 6.93 0.25 12.73
N GLN A 15 8.23 0.06 12.84
CA GLN A 15 9.20 1.13 12.59
C GLN A 15 9.09 1.65 11.16
N TYR A 16 8.93 0.78 10.16
CA TYR A 16 8.73 1.20 8.77
C TYR A 16 7.46 2.03 8.62
N TYR A 17 6.35 1.58 9.17
CA TYR A 17 5.07 2.26 9.12
C TYR A 17 5.08 3.64 9.82
N ASP A 18 5.89 3.78 10.86
CA ASP A 18 6.11 5.08 11.52
C ASP A 18 6.98 6.02 10.64
N MET A 19 7.96 5.48 9.94
CA MET A 19 8.92 6.29 9.17
C MET A 19 8.39 6.77 7.82
N VAL A 20 7.61 5.94 7.11
CA VAL A 20 7.15 6.26 5.74
C VAL A 20 6.36 7.57 5.65
N PRO A 21 5.35 7.84 6.49
CA PRO A 21 4.56 9.06 6.38
C PRO A 21 5.33 10.31 6.79
N ARG A 22 6.40 10.18 7.61
CA ARG A 22 7.18 11.33 8.12
C ARG A 22 7.81 12.18 7.03
N ALA A 23 8.07 11.61 5.85
CA ALA A 23 8.61 12.35 4.70
C ALA A 23 7.60 13.32 4.03
N GLY A 24 6.32 13.28 4.42
CA GLY A 24 5.27 14.11 3.79
C GLY A 24 4.09 14.37 4.71
N ALA A 25 4.30 14.30 6.03
CA ALA A 25 3.28 14.54 7.04
C ALA A 25 3.78 15.46 8.15
N ARG A 26 2.91 16.32 8.62
CA ARG A 26 3.00 16.90 9.95
C ARG A 26 2.50 15.87 10.97
N ILE A 27 3.20 15.77 12.08
CA ILE A 27 2.95 14.74 13.09
C ILE A 27 2.29 15.39 14.29
N GLU A 28 1.17 14.81 14.75
CA GLU A 28 0.50 15.19 15.97
C GLU A 28 0.50 14.00 16.95
N ASP A 29 1.01 14.23 18.16
CA ASP A 29 1.13 13.23 19.21
C ASP A 29 -0.12 13.23 20.11
N PHE A 30 -0.73 12.05 20.26
CA PHE A 30 -1.89 11.80 21.13
C PHE A 30 -1.57 10.81 22.26
N GLY A 31 -0.30 10.61 22.59
CA GLY A 31 0.16 9.63 23.56
C GLY A 31 0.21 8.23 22.96
N PRO A 32 -0.82 7.37 23.14
CA PRO A 32 -0.81 6.03 22.57
C PRO A 32 -0.97 5.99 21.04
N LEU A 33 -1.37 7.11 20.41
CA LEU A 33 -1.63 7.23 18.99
C LEU A 33 -0.84 8.39 18.37
N THR A 34 -0.38 8.20 17.15
CA THR A 34 0.24 9.22 16.30
C THR A 34 -0.68 9.52 15.12
N LEU A 35 -1.05 10.78 14.93
CA LEU A 35 -1.79 11.23 13.76
C LEU A 35 -0.81 11.82 12.73
N PHE A 36 -0.78 11.24 11.55
CA PHE A 36 -0.03 11.74 10.41
C PHE A 36 -0.93 12.58 9.53
N VAL A 37 -0.75 13.91 9.57
CA VAL A 37 -1.51 14.86 8.75
C VAL A 37 -0.72 15.13 7.49
N ARG A 38 -1.23 14.68 6.34
CA ARG A 38 -0.55 14.90 5.06
C ARG A 38 -0.34 16.37 4.77
N GLU A 39 0.87 16.72 4.39
CA GLU A 39 1.21 18.02 3.85
C GLU A 39 1.12 17.99 2.31
N GLY A 40 0.25 18.82 1.75
CA GLY A 40 -0.04 18.83 0.32
C GLY A 40 -1.09 17.78 -0.11
N GLN A 41 -1.22 17.59 -1.42
CA GLN A 41 -2.23 16.69 -2.00
C GLN A 41 -1.71 15.23 -2.08
N GLY A 42 -2.63 14.28 -2.11
CA GLY A 42 -2.38 12.85 -2.23
C GLY A 42 -3.30 12.06 -1.30
N TRP A 43 -3.14 10.75 -1.29
CA TRP A 43 -3.89 9.88 -0.37
C TRP A 43 -3.64 10.30 1.08
N PRO A 44 -4.70 10.44 1.90
CA PRO A 44 -4.54 10.74 3.31
C PRO A 44 -3.71 9.66 4.02
N PHE A 45 -3.04 10.05 5.10
CA PHE A 45 -2.41 9.10 5.99
C PHE A 45 -3.40 8.70 7.10
N TYR A 46 -3.15 7.54 7.70
CA TYR A 46 -3.89 7.01 8.84
C TYR A 46 -3.33 7.52 10.16
N ALA A 47 -4.14 7.54 11.20
CA ALA A 47 -3.63 7.51 12.57
C ALA A 47 -3.14 6.09 12.90
N ARG A 48 -2.08 5.98 13.69
CA ARG A 48 -1.46 4.69 14.04
C ARG A 48 -1.09 4.64 15.52
N PRO A 49 -0.89 3.44 16.10
CA PRO A 49 -0.22 3.32 17.40
C PRO A 49 1.12 4.06 17.38
N ALA A 50 1.40 4.81 18.44
CA ALA A 50 2.69 5.47 18.59
C ALA A 50 3.80 4.41 18.68
N HIS A 51 4.83 4.55 17.84
CA HIS A 51 5.93 3.60 17.82
C HIS A 51 6.61 3.51 19.19
N GLY A 52 6.77 2.28 19.69
CA GLY A 52 7.32 2.02 21.03
C GLY A 52 6.31 2.14 22.19
N TRP A 53 5.05 2.44 21.92
CA TRP A 53 4.02 2.42 22.95
C TRP A 53 3.71 0.98 23.38
N SER A 54 3.74 0.72 24.71
CA SER A 54 3.52 -0.62 25.25
C SER A 54 2.22 -0.75 26.07
N GLY A 55 1.48 0.35 26.26
CA GLY A 55 0.21 0.38 26.98
C GLY A 55 -0.98 0.01 26.08
N ALA A 56 -2.13 -0.22 26.71
CA ALA A 56 -3.38 -0.37 25.96
C ALA A 56 -3.82 0.97 25.37
N VAL A 57 -4.51 0.90 24.23
CA VAL A 57 -5.22 2.03 23.62
C VAL A 57 -6.68 1.95 24.05
N SER A 58 -7.26 3.08 24.46
CA SER A 58 -8.65 3.17 24.91
C SER A 58 -9.56 3.83 23.86
N ALA A 59 -10.88 3.66 24.00
CA ALA A 59 -11.86 4.34 23.16
C ALA A 59 -11.78 5.88 23.26
N ASP A 60 -11.38 6.41 24.44
CA ASP A 60 -11.17 7.86 24.62
C ASP A 60 -9.96 8.36 23.80
N ASP A 61 -8.90 7.55 23.69
CA ASP A 61 -7.74 7.88 22.85
C ASP A 61 -8.15 7.96 21.37
N VAL A 62 -8.89 6.96 20.89
CA VAL A 62 -9.43 6.94 19.52
C VAL A 62 -10.34 8.15 19.28
N THR A 63 -11.24 8.44 20.24
CA THR A 63 -12.17 9.57 20.13
C THR A 63 -11.44 10.91 20.00
N ARG A 64 -10.37 11.14 20.75
CA ARG A 64 -9.56 12.36 20.67
C ARG A 64 -8.95 12.54 19.27
N VAL A 65 -8.42 11.47 18.69
CA VAL A 65 -7.85 11.51 17.34
C VAL A 65 -8.95 11.77 16.30
N ARG A 66 -10.10 11.09 16.39
CA ARG A 66 -11.25 11.30 15.49
C ARG A 66 -11.77 12.73 15.53
N VAL A 67 -11.88 13.35 16.72
CA VAL A 67 -12.24 14.76 16.85
C VAL A 67 -11.25 15.61 16.05
N ARG A 68 -9.96 15.34 16.20
CA ARG A 68 -8.93 16.10 15.48
C ARG A 68 -8.97 15.90 13.97
N GLN A 69 -9.21 14.67 13.50
CA GLN A 69 -9.39 14.39 12.06
C GLN A 69 -10.57 15.16 11.48
N ARG A 70 -11.72 15.23 12.20
CA ARG A 70 -12.87 16.05 11.79
C ARG A 70 -12.57 17.55 11.75
N GLU A 71 -11.86 18.07 12.75
CA GLU A 71 -11.44 19.49 12.77
C GLU A 71 -10.57 19.86 11.57
N LEU A 72 -9.74 18.90 11.12
CA LEU A 72 -8.87 19.07 9.97
C LEU A 72 -9.56 18.79 8.63
N GLY A 73 -10.78 18.26 8.64
CA GLY A 73 -11.50 17.87 7.42
C GLY A 73 -10.84 16.69 6.68
N ILE A 74 -10.13 15.82 7.41
CA ILE A 74 -9.49 14.62 6.85
C ILE A 74 -10.28 13.37 7.26
N PRO A 75 -10.12 12.22 6.54
CA PRO A 75 -10.80 10.98 6.89
C PRO A 75 -10.52 10.51 8.32
N GLU A 76 -11.55 10.02 8.99
CA GLU A 76 -11.44 9.41 10.32
C GLU A 76 -10.98 7.95 10.12
N SER A 77 -9.67 7.75 9.97
CA SER A 77 -9.12 6.43 9.65
C SER A 77 -7.89 6.09 10.49
N PHE A 78 -7.77 4.79 10.82
CA PHE A 78 -6.69 4.21 11.62
C PHE A 78 -6.17 2.98 10.89
N GLU A 79 -4.86 2.76 10.96
CA GLU A 79 -4.23 1.56 10.43
C GLU A 79 -3.20 1.02 11.44
N TRP A 80 -3.20 -0.29 11.69
CA TRP A 80 -2.25 -0.94 12.61
C TRP A 80 -2.11 -2.43 12.33
N VAL A 81 -1.16 -3.07 13.03
CA VAL A 81 -1.01 -4.52 13.04
C VAL A 81 -1.72 -5.08 14.27
N ALA A 82 -2.64 -6.02 14.08
CA ALA A 82 -3.47 -6.57 15.14
C ALA A 82 -2.64 -7.18 16.28
N GLU A 83 -1.55 -7.85 15.94
CA GLU A 83 -0.71 -8.58 16.89
C GLU A 83 0.18 -7.67 17.74
N THR A 84 0.46 -6.44 17.27
CA THR A 84 1.30 -5.48 18.02
C THR A 84 0.47 -4.58 18.93
N THR A 85 -0.76 -4.25 18.53
CA THR A 85 -1.67 -3.38 19.33
C THR A 85 -3.08 -3.96 19.36
N PRO A 86 -3.29 -5.12 20.02
CA PRO A 86 -4.58 -5.82 20.01
C PRO A 86 -5.72 -5.03 20.64
N SER A 87 -5.44 -4.14 21.59
CA SER A 87 -6.47 -3.32 22.27
C SER A 87 -7.12 -2.27 21.37
N LEU A 88 -6.46 -1.89 20.24
CA LEU A 88 -6.99 -0.84 19.40
C LEU A 88 -8.25 -1.27 18.62
N ARG A 89 -8.44 -2.58 18.36
CA ARG A 89 -9.65 -3.07 17.70
C ARG A 89 -10.89 -2.73 18.50
N ASP A 90 -10.96 -3.20 19.74
CA ASP A 90 -12.12 -2.98 20.62
C ASP A 90 -12.34 -1.47 20.87
N ALA A 91 -11.23 -0.71 21.01
CA ALA A 91 -11.28 0.74 21.18
C ALA A 91 -11.87 1.44 19.95
N ALA A 92 -11.50 1.05 18.74
CA ALA A 92 -12.02 1.61 17.50
C ALA A 92 -13.50 1.27 17.29
N GLU A 93 -13.87 0.00 17.45
CA GLU A 93 -15.25 -0.49 17.33
C GLU A 93 -16.18 0.17 18.38
N ALA A 94 -15.72 0.38 19.62
CA ALA A 94 -16.46 1.10 20.64
C ALA A 94 -16.78 2.56 20.30
N THR A 95 -16.03 3.15 19.36
CA THR A 95 -16.31 4.51 18.84
C THR A 95 -17.17 4.51 17.59
N GLY A 96 -17.65 3.35 17.11
CA GLY A 96 -18.49 3.18 15.93
C GLY A 96 -17.74 3.11 14.60
N LEU A 97 -16.43 2.86 14.62
CA LEU A 97 -15.68 2.53 13.42
C LEU A 97 -15.88 1.06 13.02
N VAL A 98 -15.83 0.78 11.73
CA VAL A 98 -15.80 -0.57 11.17
C VAL A 98 -14.34 -0.96 10.96
N VAL A 99 -13.96 -2.16 11.41
CA VAL A 99 -12.59 -2.66 11.29
C VAL A 99 -12.51 -3.70 10.18
N HIS A 100 -11.67 -3.44 9.20
CA HIS A 100 -11.38 -4.33 8.08
C HIS A 100 -10.04 -5.05 8.29
N GLU A 101 -10.00 -6.34 7.94
CA GLU A 101 -8.82 -7.19 8.10
C GLU A 101 -8.15 -7.45 6.76
N HIS A 102 -6.83 -7.32 6.74
CA HIS A 102 -6.02 -7.55 5.56
C HIS A 102 -4.85 -8.50 5.90
N PRO A 103 -4.63 -9.58 5.13
CA PRO A 103 -3.46 -10.43 5.32
C PRO A 103 -2.16 -9.63 5.16
N LEU A 104 -1.38 -9.49 6.24
CA LEU A 104 -0.05 -8.87 6.20
C LEU A 104 0.97 -9.95 5.81
N MET A 105 1.60 -9.75 4.65
CA MET A 105 2.45 -10.75 4.03
C MET A 105 3.87 -10.24 3.83
N VAL A 106 4.86 -11.10 4.06
CA VAL A 106 6.29 -10.77 3.94
C VAL A 106 7.00 -11.75 3.02
N LEU A 107 7.91 -11.22 2.21
CA LEU A 107 8.90 -11.94 1.43
C LEU A 107 10.27 -11.68 2.08
N GLY A 108 10.79 -12.69 2.79
CA GLY A 108 12.10 -12.63 3.46
C GLY A 108 13.29 -12.67 2.49
N PRO A 109 14.51 -12.39 2.96
CA PRO A 109 15.71 -12.30 2.13
C PRO A 109 16.06 -13.61 1.41
N GLU A 110 15.79 -14.74 2.05
CA GLU A 110 16.09 -16.08 1.52
C GLU A 110 15.07 -16.56 0.47
N ALA A 111 13.97 -15.83 0.27
CA ALA A 111 12.98 -16.24 -0.71
C ALA A 111 13.56 -16.06 -2.13
N PRO A 112 13.53 -17.10 -2.97
CA PRO A 112 14.05 -16.98 -4.33
C PRO A 112 13.24 -15.93 -5.10
N THR A 113 13.93 -15.01 -5.76
CA THR A 113 13.28 -14.13 -6.73
C THR A 113 12.79 -15.02 -7.88
N ARG A 114 11.50 -15.28 -7.92
CA ARG A 114 10.92 -16.06 -9.03
C ARG A 114 10.99 -15.24 -10.30
N ALA A 115 11.41 -15.88 -11.37
CA ALA A 115 11.37 -15.26 -12.69
C ALA A 115 9.95 -14.75 -12.96
N VAL A 116 9.88 -13.57 -13.56
CA VAL A 116 8.62 -12.98 -14.01
C VAL A 116 7.93 -13.99 -14.92
N ALA A 117 6.70 -14.36 -14.61
CA ALA A 117 5.91 -15.22 -15.48
C ALA A 117 5.81 -14.54 -16.85
N GLU A 118 5.92 -15.32 -17.93
CA GLU A 118 5.65 -14.80 -19.26
C GLU A 118 4.23 -14.19 -19.28
N VAL A 119 4.16 -12.94 -19.66
CA VAL A 119 2.91 -12.23 -19.91
C VAL A 119 2.53 -12.39 -21.38
N ALA A 120 1.27 -12.13 -21.70
CA ALA A 120 0.78 -12.23 -23.08
C ALA A 120 1.63 -11.37 -24.04
N GLU A 121 1.75 -11.82 -25.29
CA GLU A 121 2.39 -11.06 -26.37
C GLU A 121 1.80 -9.64 -26.45
N GLY A 122 2.66 -8.65 -26.68
CA GLY A 122 2.28 -7.23 -26.69
C GLY A 122 2.33 -6.52 -25.35
N VAL A 123 2.46 -7.24 -24.22
CA VAL A 123 2.60 -6.63 -22.90
C VAL A 123 4.06 -6.51 -22.50
N VAL A 124 4.47 -5.29 -22.15
CA VAL A 124 5.84 -5.00 -21.66
C VAL A 124 5.80 -4.72 -20.15
N LEU A 125 6.59 -5.49 -19.40
CA LEU A 125 6.77 -5.29 -17.96
C LEU A 125 8.02 -4.43 -17.73
N ARG A 126 7.87 -3.32 -17.01
CA ARG A 126 9.00 -2.44 -16.71
C ARG A 126 8.75 -1.51 -15.53
N THR A 127 9.82 -0.98 -14.95
CA THR A 127 9.77 0.17 -14.06
C THR A 127 9.57 1.45 -14.88
N LEU A 128 8.91 2.45 -14.29
CA LEU A 128 8.63 3.75 -14.90
C LEU A 128 9.56 4.81 -14.33
N GLY A 129 10.21 5.56 -15.21
CA GLY A 129 10.99 6.73 -14.84
C GLY A 129 10.13 7.97 -14.56
N PRO A 130 10.72 9.06 -14.04
CA PRO A 130 9.98 10.28 -13.65
C PRO A 130 9.32 11.00 -14.82
N GLY A 131 9.84 10.85 -16.05
CA GLY A 131 9.28 11.43 -17.29
C GLY A 131 8.59 10.41 -18.18
N ASP A 132 8.26 9.24 -17.66
CA ASP A 132 7.66 8.17 -18.46
C ASP A 132 6.23 8.54 -18.88
N PRO A 133 5.89 8.49 -20.21
CA PRO A 133 4.56 8.84 -20.68
C PRO A 133 3.44 7.93 -20.17
N VAL A 134 3.78 6.75 -19.64
CA VAL A 134 2.82 5.81 -19.04
C VAL A 134 2.50 6.16 -17.58
N LEU A 135 3.32 6.99 -16.92
CA LEU A 135 3.15 7.30 -15.50
C LEU A 135 1.74 7.82 -15.14
N PRO A 136 1.12 8.73 -15.92
CA PRO A 136 -0.26 9.17 -15.63
C PRO A 136 -1.26 8.02 -15.61
N SER A 137 -1.21 7.07 -16.54
CA SER A 137 -2.11 5.93 -16.56
C SER A 137 -1.84 4.96 -15.40
N ALA A 138 -0.57 4.76 -15.04
CA ALA A 138 -0.20 3.93 -13.90
C ALA A 138 -0.70 4.49 -12.56
N LEU A 139 -0.80 5.82 -12.42
CA LEU A 139 -1.30 6.50 -11.21
C LEU A 139 -2.83 6.58 -11.16
N ALA A 140 -3.49 6.70 -12.30
CA ALA A 140 -4.95 6.71 -12.36
C ALA A 140 -5.58 5.32 -12.19
N LEU A 141 -4.87 4.26 -12.62
CA LEU A 141 -5.38 2.88 -12.63
C LEU A 141 -5.85 2.36 -11.25
N PRO A 142 -5.16 2.60 -10.12
CA PRO A 142 -5.62 2.13 -8.83
C PRO A 142 -7.02 2.60 -8.45
N HIS A 143 -7.44 3.80 -8.85
CA HIS A 143 -8.80 4.29 -8.59
C HIS A 143 -9.86 3.40 -9.22
N LEU A 144 -9.66 2.94 -10.46
CA LEU A 144 -10.57 2.02 -11.14
C LEU A 144 -10.50 0.60 -10.56
N ALA A 145 -9.28 0.16 -10.26
CA ALA A 145 -9.06 -1.18 -9.73
C ALA A 145 -9.68 -1.39 -8.34
N PHE A 146 -9.62 -0.37 -7.47
CA PHE A 146 -10.13 -0.44 -6.11
C PHE A 146 -11.63 -0.10 -6.01
N ALA A 147 -12.17 0.67 -6.96
CA ALA A 147 -13.61 0.86 -7.07
C ALA A 147 -14.36 -0.45 -7.41
N GLU A 148 -13.66 -1.42 -8.01
CA GLU A 148 -14.18 -2.76 -8.28
C GLU A 148 -13.31 -3.80 -7.53
N PRO A 149 -13.53 -4.06 -6.25
CA PRO A 149 -12.68 -4.96 -5.47
C PRO A 149 -12.75 -6.41 -5.94
N GLY A 150 -11.69 -7.17 -5.61
CA GLY A 150 -11.58 -8.59 -5.94
C GLY A 150 -10.86 -8.88 -7.26
N THR A 151 -10.93 -10.13 -7.69
CA THR A 151 -10.11 -10.66 -8.79
C THR A 151 -10.88 -10.99 -10.08
N ARG A 152 -12.19 -10.77 -10.10
CA ARG A 152 -13.04 -11.02 -11.28
C ARG A 152 -12.82 -9.96 -12.34
N ILE A 153 -13.02 -10.36 -13.62
CA ILE A 153 -13.03 -9.42 -14.73
C ILE A 153 -14.25 -8.50 -14.55
N GLY A 154 -14.02 -7.21 -14.67
CA GLY A 154 -15.02 -6.15 -14.59
C GLY A 154 -15.11 -5.33 -15.88
N PRO A 155 -16.06 -4.40 -15.97
CA PRO A 155 -16.32 -3.62 -17.18
C PRO A 155 -15.29 -2.51 -17.43
N ALA A 156 -14.70 -1.92 -16.38
CA ALA A 156 -13.80 -0.79 -16.57
C ALA A 156 -12.54 -1.19 -17.36
N GLY A 157 -12.36 -0.55 -18.50
CA GLY A 157 -11.33 -0.82 -19.49
C GLY A 157 -10.50 0.42 -19.84
N VAL A 158 -9.88 0.40 -21.01
CA VAL A 158 -9.03 1.48 -21.50
C VAL A 158 -9.79 2.82 -21.63
N PRO A 159 -11.04 2.88 -22.10
CA PRO A 159 -11.78 4.14 -22.16
C PRO A 159 -11.93 4.82 -20.80
N GLU A 160 -12.29 4.05 -19.75
CA GLU A 160 -12.44 4.56 -18.38
C GLU A 160 -11.08 4.97 -17.80
N LEU A 161 -10.00 4.25 -18.15
CA LEU A 161 -8.65 4.65 -17.78
C LEU A 161 -8.24 5.98 -18.41
N ASP A 162 -8.50 6.16 -19.71
CA ASP A 162 -8.20 7.42 -20.41
C ASP A 162 -9.03 8.59 -19.85
N GLU A 163 -10.25 8.35 -19.39
CA GLU A 163 -11.09 9.33 -18.71
C GLU A 163 -10.50 9.68 -17.32
N ALA A 164 -10.13 8.68 -16.53
CA ALA A 164 -9.49 8.88 -15.24
C ALA A 164 -8.17 9.66 -15.35
N VAL A 165 -7.35 9.38 -16.36
CA VAL A 165 -6.12 10.14 -16.66
C VAL A 165 -6.43 11.61 -16.93
N ARG A 166 -7.48 11.90 -17.72
CA ARG A 166 -7.90 13.29 -17.97
C ARG A 166 -8.42 13.97 -16.71
N GLY A 167 -9.15 13.26 -15.87
CA GLY A 167 -9.67 13.77 -14.60
C GLY A 167 -8.59 14.14 -13.58
N HIS A 168 -7.46 13.44 -13.62
CA HIS A 168 -6.30 13.73 -12.76
C HIS A 168 -5.27 14.67 -13.39
N ALA A 169 -5.50 15.10 -14.63
CA ALA A 169 -4.58 16.02 -15.32
C ALA A 169 -4.48 17.36 -14.55
N GLY A 170 -3.26 17.70 -14.14
CA GLY A 170 -2.98 18.96 -13.44
C GLY A 170 -3.21 18.92 -11.92
N ASP A 171 -3.58 17.78 -11.31
CA ASP A 171 -3.68 17.63 -9.86
C ASP A 171 -2.30 17.53 -9.17
N GLY A 172 -1.23 17.54 -9.94
CA GLY A 172 0.16 17.44 -9.47
C GLY A 172 0.58 16.05 -8.99
N SER A 173 -0.24 15.01 -9.15
CA SER A 173 0.10 13.63 -8.72
C SER A 173 1.29 13.07 -9.49
N VAL A 174 1.36 13.34 -10.79
CA VAL A 174 2.47 12.92 -11.66
C VAL A 174 3.78 13.58 -11.23
N ASP A 175 3.79 14.90 -11.03
CA ASP A 175 4.99 15.64 -10.63
C ASP A 175 5.49 15.21 -9.25
N ARG A 176 4.59 15.01 -8.30
CA ARG A 176 4.94 14.50 -6.96
C ARG A 176 5.53 13.10 -7.03
N THR A 177 4.94 12.22 -7.83
CA THR A 177 5.47 10.85 -7.99
C THR A 177 6.81 10.87 -8.72
N ALA A 178 6.97 11.70 -9.75
CA ALA A 178 8.23 11.90 -10.44
C ALA A 178 9.34 12.37 -9.48
N ALA A 179 9.05 13.34 -8.61
CA ALA A 179 9.99 13.80 -7.59
C ALA A 179 10.35 12.68 -6.59
N ARG A 180 9.38 11.85 -6.17
CA ARG A 180 9.63 10.70 -5.29
C ARG A 180 10.47 9.61 -5.95
N ILE A 181 10.27 9.37 -7.26
CA ILE A 181 11.11 8.45 -8.05
C ILE A 181 12.55 8.96 -8.09
N LEU A 182 12.74 10.25 -8.41
CA LEU A 182 14.07 10.89 -8.45
C LEU A 182 14.79 10.82 -7.11
N SER A 183 14.05 10.97 -6.01
CA SER A 183 14.59 10.89 -4.64
C SER A 183 14.76 9.46 -4.12
N GLY A 184 14.42 8.44 -4.91
CA GLY A 184 14.49 7.03 -4.49
C GLY A 184 13.45 6.61 -3.45
N LEU A 185 12.46 7.46 -3.15
CA LEU A 185 11.40 7.20 -2.16
C LEU A 185 10.28 6.31 -2.67
N THR A 186 10.25 6.04 -3.97
CA THR A 186 9.33 5.08 -4.60
C THR A 186 9.89 4.56 -5.90
N CYS A 187 9.49 3.36 -6.27
CA CYS A 187 9.62 2.81 -7.61
C CYS A 187 8.23 2.42 -8.09
N VAL A 188 7.87 2.83 -9.28
CA VAL A 188 6.61 2.44 -9.95
C VAL A 188 6.93 1.41 -11.02
N ALA A 189 6.17 0.32 -11.08
CA ALA A 189 6.25 -0.65 -12.15
C ALA A 189 4.89 -0.86 -12.80
N ALA A 190 4.88 -1.18 -14.09
CA ALA A 190 3.66 -1.43 -14.83
C ALA A 190 3.81 -2.55 -15.86
N ALA A 191 2.67 -3.17 -16.16
CA ALA A 191 2.43 -3.97 -17.34
C ALA A 191 1.80 -3.06 -18.39
N VAL A 192 2.50 -2.78 -19.47
CA VAL A 192 2.17 -1.78 -20.48
C VAL A 192 1.77 -2.46 -21.78
N GLU A 193 0.62 -2.09 -22.33
CA GLU A 193 0.13 -2.50 -23.64
C GLU A 193 -0.36 -1.25 -24.37
N ASP A 194 0.04 -1.04 -25.60
CA ASP A 194 -0.33 0.11 -26.45
C ASP A 194 -0.15 1.47 -25.75
N GLY A 195 0.96 1.62 -25.00
CA GLY A 195 1.31 2.85 -24.30
C GLY A 195 0.48 3.16 -23.04
N ARG A 196 -0.30 2.21 -22.53
CA ARG A 196 -1.13 2.34 -21.31
C ARG A 196 -0.78 1.29 -20.29
N ALA A 197 -0.89 1.63 -19.00
CA ALA A 197 -0.76 0.66 -17.93
C ALA A 197 -2.04 -0.18 -17.82
N LEU A 198 -1.95 -1.49 -17.98
CA LEU A 198 -3.03 -2.43 -17.70
C LEU A 198 -2.97 -2.96 -16.26
N CYS A 199 -1.81 -2.92 -15.66
CA CYS A 199 -1.57 -3.17 -14.24
C CYS A 199 -0.42 -2.28 -13.81
N ALA A 200 -0.52 -1.72 -12.62
CA ALA A 200 0.55 -0.93 -12.03
C ALA A 200 0.61 -1.18 -10.52
N GLY A 201 1.73 -0.84 -9.93
CA GLY A 201 1.97 -0.83 -8.50
C GLY A 201 3.26 -0.10 -8.19
N GLN A 202 3.53 0.08 -6.93
CA GLN A 202 4.76 0.72 -6.49
C GLN A 202 5.31 0.07 -5.22
N HIS A 203 6.59 0.24 -4.97
CA HIS A 203 7.17 -0.03 -3.67
C HIS A 203 7.83 1.22 -3.08
N GLN A 204 7.90 1.29 -1.77
CA GLN A 204 8.40 2.45 -1.03
C GLN A 204 9.51 1.99 -0.07
N PRO A 205 10.80 2.13 -0.44
CA PRO A 205 11.90 1.67 0.39
C PRO A 205 12.18 2.64 1.55
N VAL A 206 12.42 2.06 2.73
CA VAL A 206 12.96 2.74 3.90
C VAL A 206 14.04 1.84 4.50
N GLY A 207 15.30 2.23 4.38
CA GLY A 207 16.42 1.37 4.76
C GLY A 207 16.38 0.03 4.02
N THR A 208 16.38 -1.07 4.77
CA THR A 208 16.34 -2.45 4.22
C THR A 208 14.93 -3.03 4.13
N VAL A 209 13.89 -2.22 4.35
CA VAL A 209 12.48 -2.63 4.30
C VAL A 209 11.74 -1.88 3.20
N SER A 210 10.83 -2.54 2.51
CA SER A 210 9.99 -1.88 1.53
C SER A 210 8.60 -2.49 1.47
N GLU A 211 7.58 -1.64 1.47
CA GLU A 211 6.20 -2.05 1.24
C GLU A 211 5.85 -1.96 -0.23
N ILE A 212 5.17 -2.99 -0.76
CA ILE A 212 4.50 -2.93 -2.05
C ILE A 212 3.09 -2.44 -1.82
N VAL A 213 2.72 -1.35 -2.48
CA VAL A 213 1.43 -0.70 -2.33
C VAL A 213 0.79 -0.40 -3.68
N GLY A 214 -0.53 -0.27 -3.69
CA GLY A 214 -1.29 0.20 -4.84
C GLY A 214 -1.23 -0.72 -6.05
N VAL A 215 -0.99 -2.03 -5.88
CA VAL A 215 -1.03 -2.98 -7.01
C VAL A 215 -2.47 -3.13 -7.47
N GLY A 216 -2.77 -2.53 -8.61
CA GLY A 216 -4.06 -2.60 -9.27
C GLY A 216 -3.95 -3.15 -10.68
N THR A 217 -4.97 -3.91 -11.09
CA THR A 217 -5.14 -4.36 -12.49
C THR A 217 -6.43 -3.78 -13.02
N LEU A 218 -6.37 -3.16 -14.19
CA LEU A 218 -7.55 -2.65 -14.88
C LEU A 218 -8.61 -3.76 -14.95
N PRO A 219 -9.85 -3.54 -14.47
CA PRO A 219 -10.83 -4.61 -14.32
C PRO A 219 -11.01 -5.48 -15.56
N ALA A 220 -11.08 -4.90 -16.76
CA ALA A 220 -11.18 -5.64 -18.02
C ALA A 220 -9.92 -6.46 -18.37
N ALA A 221 -8.76 -6.13 -17.78
CA ALA A 221 -7.48 -6.81 -18.02
C ALA A 221 -7.11 -7.86 -16.94
N ARG A 222 -8.00 -8.11 -15.99
CA ARG A 222 -7.79 -9.11 -14.92
C ARG A 222 -7.67 -10.53 -15.47
N ARG A 223 -7.16 -11.44 -14.64
CA ARG A 223 -6.95 -12.88 -14.94
C ARG A 223 -5.88 -13.17 -16.00
N ARG A 224 -5.07 -12.17 -16.37
CA ARG A 224 -3.93 -12.30 -17.30
C ARG A 224 -2.58 -12.47 -16.57
N GLY A 225 -2.57 -12.63 -15.24
CA GLY A 225 -1.34 -12.75 -14.44
C GLY A 225 -0.57 -11.45 -14.20
N LEU A 226 -1.10 -10.30 -14.60
CA LEU A 226 -0.40 -9.01 -14.63
C LEU A 226 0.01 -8.54 -13.23
N ALA A 227 -0.86 -8.69 -12.20
CA ALA A 227 -0.53 -8.31 -10.83
C ALA A 227 0.66 -9.10 -10.28
N LEU A 228 0.71 -10.41 -10.56
CA LEU A 228 1.83 -11.27 -10.19
C LEU A 228 3.13 -10.79 -10.84
N ALA A 229 3.07 -10.48 -12.13
CA ALA A 229 4.22 -10.07 -12.93
C ALA A 229 4.74 -8.69 -12.50
N VAL A 230 3.87 -7.69 -12.31
CA VAL A 230 4.24 -6.36 -11.81
C VAL A 230 4.85 -6.46 -10.40
N THR A 231 4.25 -7.26 -9.52
CA THR A 231 4.81 -7.49 -8.17
C THR A 231 6.20 -8.11 -8.23
N ALA A 232 6.45 -9.06 -9.14
CA ALA A 232 7.78 -9.65 -9.32
C ALA A 232 8.82 -8.59 -9.78
N VAL A 233 8.45 -7.67 -10.67
CA VAL A 233 9.31 -6.54 -11.09
C VAL A 233 9.63 -5.64 -9.90
N LEU A 234 8.63 -5.28 -9.08
CA LEU A 234 8.82 -4.47 -7.88
C LEU A 234 9.74 -5.14 -6.86
N VAL A 235 9.56 -6.44 -6.64
CA VAL A 235 10.45 -7.23 -5.76
C VAL A 235 11.88 -7.24 -6.29
N ALA A 236 12.07 -7.43 -7.60
CA ALA A 236 13.41 -7.44 -8.22
C ALA A 236 14.09 -6.07 -8.07
N ASP A 237 13.37 -4.97 -8.31
CA ASP A 237 13.91 -3.62 -8.09
C ASP A 237 14.27 -3.40 -6.60
N ALA A 238 13.37 -3.72 -5.66
CA ALA A 238 13.63 -3.60 -4.23
C ALA A 238 14.90 -4.37 -3.82
N ARG A 239 15.05 -5.62 -4.27
CA ARG A 239 16.25 -6.43 -4.02
C ARG A 239 17.52 -5.82 -4.61
N SER A 240 17.45 -5.28 -5.81
CA SER A 240 18.60 -4.61 -6.45
C SER A 240 19.09 -3.39 -5.67
N ARG A 241 18.21 -2.79 -4.85
CA ARG A 241 18.51 -1.65 -3.94
C ARG A 241 18.96 -2.10 -2.55
N GLY A 242 19.14 -3.40 -2.30
CA GLY A 242 19.56 -3.92 -0.99
C GLY A 242 18.42 -4.06 0.03
N VAL A 243 17.15 -4.04 -0.42
CA VAL A 243 16.02 -4.32 0.48
C VAL A 243 16.02 -5.79 0.87
N GLU A 244 16.01 -6.07 2.17
CA GLU A 244 16.01 -7.41 2.75
C GLU A 244 14.61 -7.93 3.07
N THR A 245 13.70 -7.02 3.41
CA THR A 245 12.31 -7.35 3.75
C THR A 245 11.36 -6.61 2.82
N VAL A 246 10.70 -7.35 1.95
CA VAL A 246 9.61 -6.82 1.13
C VAL A 246 8.28 -7.30 1.72
N PHE A 247 7.34 -6.41 1.90
CA PHE A 247 6.04 -6.78 2.47
C PHE A 247 4.88 -6.06 1.79
N LEU A 248 3.66 -6.48 2.09
CA LEU A 248 2.42 -5.89 1.60
C LEU A 248 1.24 -6.29 2.49
N SER A 249 0.18 -5.50 2.44
CA SER A 249 -1.15 -5.88 2.91
C SER A 249 -2.00 -6.30 1.71
N ALA A 250 -2.52 -7.52 1.71
CA ALA A 250 -3.40 -8.00 0.65
C ALA A 250 -4.84 -7.57 0.91
N GLY A 251 -5.59 -7.20 -0.13
CA GLY A 251 -6.97 -6.75 0.01
C GLY A 251 -7.90 -7.82 0.64
N ASP A 252 -7.69 -9.07 0.28
CA ASP A 252 -8.41 -10.23 0.79
C ASP A 252 -7.59 -11.52 0.65
N GLU A 253 -8.16 -12.67 1.06
CA GLU A 253 -7.51 -13.98 0.96
C GLU A 253 -7.31 -14.44 -0.49
N ASP A 254 -8.15 -14.05 -1.44
CA ASP A 254 -7.97 -14.38 -2.86
C ASP A 254 -6.79 -13.62 -3.46
N VAL A 255 -6.63 -12.36 -3.08
CA VAL A 255 -5.47 -11.53 -3.44
C VAL A 255 -4.21 -12.06 -2.76
N ALA A 256 -4.27 -12.45 -1.48
CA ALA A 256 -3.15 -13.04 -0.76
C ALA A 256 -2.59 -14.29 -1.46
N ARG A 257 -3.45 -15.14 -2.04
CA ARG A 257 -3.01 -16.32 -2.82
C ARG A 257 -2.19 -15.95 -4.06
N ILE A 258 -2.41 -14.77 -4.65
CA ILE A 258 -1.59 -14.29 -5.78
C ILE A 258 -0.15 -14.07 -5.29
N TYR A 259 0.01 -13.35 -4.18
CA TYR A 259 1.32 -13.03 -3.63
C TYR A 259 2.04 -14.25 -3.03
N ALA A 260 1.30 -15.21 -2.47
CA ALA A 260 1.86 -16.48 -2.00
C ALA A 260 2.58 -17.26 -3.13
N ARG A 261 2.15 -17.10 -4.39
CA ARG A 261 2.82 -17.70 -5.55
C ARG A 261 4.22 -17.12 -5.81
N LEU A 262 4.50 -15.90 -5.35
CA LEU A 262 5.83 -15.28 -5.37
C LEU A 262 6.68 -15.67 -4.15
N GLY A 263 6.10 -16.34 -3.17
CA GLY A 263 6.78 -16.75 -1.94
C GLY A 263 6.49 -15.85 -0.74
N PHE A 264 5.59 -14.87 -0.87
CA PHE A 264 5.11 -14.12 0.29
C PHE A 264 4.38 -15.05 1.26
N ARG A 265 4.60 -14.84 2.55
CA ARG A 265 3.97 -15.62 3.62
C ARG A 265 3.23 -14.67 4.55
N ARG A 266 2.01 -15.04 4.95
CA ARG A 266 1.28 -14.30 5.97
C ARG A 266 2.06 -14.37 7.30
N VAL A 267 2.28 -13.24 7.91
CA VAL A 267 2.99 -13.10 9.20
C VAL A 267 2.11 -12.48 10.27
N ALA A 268 1.12 -11.66 9.86
CA ALA A 268 0.24 -10.94 10.76
C ALA A 268 -1.04 -10.51 10.03
N THR A 269 -1.85 -9.68 10.69
CA THR A 269 -3.06 -9.07 10.16
C THR A 269 -2.94 -7.54 10.25
N ALA A 270 -2.93 -6.86 9.11
CA ALA A 270 -3.10 -5.41 9.07
C ALA A 270 -4.60 -5.09 9.24
N LEU A 271 -4.90 -4.10 10.06
CA LEU A 271 -6.25 -3.64 10.34
C LEU A 271 -6.40 -2.19 9.89
N ILE A 272 -7.52 -1.90 9.25
CA ILE A 272 -7.94 -0.55 8.89
C ILE A 272 -9.30 -0.30 9.52
N ALA A 273 -9.43 0.81 10.27
CA ALA A 273 -10.70 1.23 10.87
C ALA A 273 -11.16 2.54 10.23
N GLU A 274 -12.42 2.55 9.78
CA GLU A 274 -13.05 3.68 9.10
C GLU A 274 -14.52 3.81 9.53
N PRO A 275 -15.18 4.99 9.33
CA PRO A 275 -16.62 5.10 9.50
C PRO A 275 -17.36 4.12 8.59
N ALA A 276 -18.53 3.61 9.04
CA ALA A 276 -19.44 2.90 8.16
C ALA A 276 -19.87 3.82 6.99
N GLU A 277 -19.94 3.24 5.77
CA GLU A 277 -20.43 3.94 4.57
C GLU A 277 -21.92 4.37 4.70
#